data_ed20c0548f196e687dd5e6353341245d
#
_entry.id   ed20c0548f196e687dd5e6353341245d
#
_cell.length_a   1.000
_cell.length_b   1.000
_cell.length_c   1.000
_cell.angle_alpha   90.00
_cell.angle_beta   90.00
_cell.angle_gamma   90.00
#
_symmetry.space_group_name_H-M   'P 1'
#
loop_
_entity.id
_entity.type
_entity.pdbx_description
1 polymer ?
#
loop_
_entity_poly.entity_id
_entity_poly.type
_entity_poly.pdbx_seq_one_letter_code
_entity_poly.pdbx_strand_id
1 'polypeptide(L)'
;FDHGVQYISPKSKEFLKFIKTLCKKKEAKIWTGNHLDFTFEKKEISEKFIGMKGNNFISKFYTKKIKKSFQSSVKSIFNNKYFWEIKLDNGEYIQAKSIILTCPFPQSKKIAGKYLEKKISKLKINMEPNITTMLAFKNQKNVSVSSLKFNDDILTWAAHENSKNRFNSSNSLWTLQSSVEWAKKNINHYKKNNKAENTLISKFLNFTGYKKNKIIFKKTHGWKYSYNLNGSPLKSYWNKKLRLGLC
;
A
#
# COMPACT_ATOMS: atom_id res chain seq x y z
N PHE A 1 -8.78 0.12 9.12
CA PHE A 1 -8.64 -0.25 7.70
C PHE A 1 -7.17 -0.24 7.26
N ASP A 2 -6.80 -1.25 6.48
CA ASP A 2 -5.56 -1.22 5.71
C ASP A 2 -5.88 -0.69 4.30
N HIS A 3 -5.81 0.62 4.09
CA HIS A 3 -6.15 1.21 2.78
C HIS A 3 -5.04 1.12 1.72
N GLY A 4 -3.84 0.70 2.12
CA GLY A 4 -2.71 0.40 1.23
C GLY A 4 -2.51 -1.10 1.06
N VAL A 5 -1.40 -1.62 1.60
CA VAL A 5 -1.09 -3.06 1.58
C VAL A 5 -2.08 -3.83 2.44
N GLN A 6 -2.80 -4.76 1.82
CA GLN A 6 -3.85 -5.53 2.48
C GLN A 6 -3.30 -6.74 3.24
N TYR A 7 -2.29 -7.36 2.69
CA TYR A 7 -1.57 -8.50 3.26
C TYR A 7 -0.15 -8.56 2.69
N ILE A 8 0.68 -9.38 3.28
CA ILE A 8 2.06 -9.62 2.88
C ILE A 8 2.16 -11.07 2.44
N SER A 9 2.65 -11.31 1.22
CA SER A 9 2.94 -12.63 0.68
C SER A 9 4.43 -12.71 0.34
N PRO A 10 5.26 -13.23 1.25
CA PRO A 10 6.71 -13.30 1.06
C PRO A 10 7.08 -14.15 -0.15
N LYS A 11 7.93 -13.63 -1.05
CA LYS A 11 8.44 -14.36 -2.21
C LYS A 11 9.83 -14.94 -1.98
N SER A 12 10.66 -14.31 -1.15
CA SER A 12 11.99 -14.82 -0.82
C SER A 12 12.02 -15.54 0.53
N LYS A 13 12.94 -16.50 0.67
CA LYS A 13 13.17 -17.24 1.92
C LYS A 13 13.55 -16.31 3.07
N GLU A 14 14.37 -15.29 2.80
CA GLU A 14 14.83 -14.30 3.77
C GLU A 14 13.66 -13.48 4.29
N PHE A 15 12.80 -12.99 3.39
CA PHE A 15 11.63 -12.21 3.78
C PHE A 15 10.59 -13.05 4.51
N LEU A 16 10.42 -14.31 4.14
CA LEU A 16 9.57 -15.26 4.88
C LEU A 16 10.10 -15.46 6.31
N LYS A 17 11.42 -15.68 6.47
CA LYS A 17 12.06 -15.80 7.78
C LYS A 17 11.84 -14.56 8.64
N PHE A 18 11.97 -13.37 8.02
CA PHE A 18 11.70 -12.09 8.66
C PHE A 18 10.24 -11.99 9.17
N ILE A 19 9.25 -12.29 8.32
CA ILE A 19 7.83 -12.24 8.70
C ILE A 19 7.51 -13.29 9.80
N LYS A 20 8.04 -14.51 9.70
CA LYS A 20 7.89 -15.53 10.75
C LYS A 20 8.48 -15.07 12.10
N THR A 21 9.57 -14.30 12.08
CA THR A 21 10.11 -13.70 13.31
C THR A 21 9.14 -12.67 13.91
N LEU A 22 8.44 -11.89 13.07
CA LEU A 22 7.38 -10.99 13.55
C LEU A 22 6.19 -11.75 14.15
N CYS A 23 5.82 -12.88 13.56
CA CYS A 23 4.76 -13.73 14.11
C CYS A 23 5.15 -14.27 15.51
N LYS A 24 6.40 -14.74 15.71
CA LYS A 24 6.91 -15.14 17.02
C LYS A 24 6.86 -14.01 18.04
N LYS A 25 7.10 -12.75 17.61
CA LYS A 25 7.01 -11.55 18.45
C LYS A 25 5.59 -11.02 18.62
N LYS A 26 4.58 -11.71 18.12
CA LYS A 26 3.16 -11.31 18.13
C LYS A 26 2.90 -9.93 17.47
N GLU A 27 3.74 -9.52 16.52
CA GLU A 27 3.58 -8.28 15.75
C GLU A 27 2.90 -8.52 14.39
N ALA A 28 2.93 -9.78 13.92
CA ALA A 28 2.23 -10.25 12.73
C ALA A 28 1.55 -11.59 12.97
N LYS A 29 0.63 -11.96 12.10
CA LYS A 29 -0.02 -13.28 12.09
C LYS A 29 -0.41 -13.67 10.66
N ILE A 30 -0.75 -14.95 10.46
CA ILE A 30 -1.37 -15.42 9.23
C ILE A 30 -2.82 -14.93 9.20
N TRP A 31 -3.25 -14.41 8.07
CA TRP A 31 -4.65 -14.08 7.80
C TRP A 31 -5.35 -15.32 7.26
N THR A 32 -5.92 -16.08 8.16
CA THR A 32 -6.72 -17.26 7.86
C THR A 32 -8.13 -16.88 7.44
N GLY A 33 -8.81 -17.78 6.73
CA GLY A 33 -10.21 -17.65 6.35
C GLY A 33 -10.48 -17.91 4.87
N ASN A 34 -11.68 -17.60 4.41
CA ASN A 34 -12.13 -17.87 3.06
C ASN A 34 -11.72 -16.74 2.11
N HIS A 35 -10.67 -16.99 1.34
CA HIS A 35 -10.23 -16.10 0.27
C HIS A 35 -10.79 -16.65 -1.06
N LEU A 36 -11.82 -16.02 -1.57
CA LEU A 36 -12.54 -16.49 -2.75
C LEU A 36 -12.15 -15.66 -3.97
N ASP A 37 -12.01 -16.28 -5.12
CA ASP A 37 -12.15 -15.58 -6.37
C ASP A 37 -13.61 -15.67 -6.86
N PHE A 38 -13.96 -14.86 -7.85
CA PHE A 38 -15.35 -14.77 -8.33
C PHE A 38 -15.82 -16.01 -9.09
N THR A 39 -14.93 -16.94 -9.39
CA THR A 39 -15.25 -18.26 -9.95
C THR A 39 -15.64 -19.27 -8.85
N PHE A 40 -15.60 -18.85 -7.58
CA PHE A 40 -15.79 -19.69 -6.39
C PHE A 40 -14.83 -20.86 -6.28
N GLU A 41 -13.79 -20.91 -7.10
CA GLU A 41 -12.72 -21.90 -6.97
C GLU A 41 -11.74 -21.48 -5.87
N LYS A 42 -11.53 -22.39 -4.91
CA LYS A 42 -10.45 -22.26 -3.94
C LYS A 42 -9.11 -22.35 -4.68
N LYS A 43 -8.52 -21.20 -5.03
CA LYS A 43 -7.13 -21.20 -5.50
C LYS A 43 -6.18 -21.47 -4.36
N GLU A 44 -5.08 -22.18 -4.69
CA GLU A 44 -3.93 -22.45 -3.83
C GLU A 44 -3.59 -21.26 -2.95
N ILE A 45 -3.69 -21.44 -1.65
CA ILE A 45 -3.58 -20.36 -0.67
C ILE A 45 -2.10 -20.16 -0.35
N SER A 46 -1.42 -19.26 -1.07
CA SER A 46 -0.19 -18.72 -0.53
C SER A 46 -0.48 -18.05 0.82
N GLU A 47 0.32 -18.36 1.85
CA GLU A 47 0.16 -17.76 3.17
C GLU A 47 0.09 -16.23 3.07
N LYS A 48 -0.97 -15.65 3.59
CA LYS A 48 -1.18 -14.20 3.69
C LYS A 48 -0.87 -13.75 5.11
N PHE A 49 0.14 -12.95 5.29
CA PHE A 49 0.49 -12.39 6.59
C PHE A 49 -0.06 -10.98 6.75
N ILE A 50 -0.45 -10.64 7.97
CA ILE A 50 -0.92 -9.30 8.34
C ILE A 50 -0.31 -8.86 9.66
N GLY A 51 -0.10 -7.56 9.83
CA GLY A 51 0.31 -7.00 11.11
C GLY A 51 -0.83 -7.05 12.14
N MET A 52 -0.54 -7.31 13.40
CA MET A 52 -1.54 -7.48 14.48
C MET A 52 -2.41 -6.24 14.70
N LYS A 53 -1.85 -5.04 14.61
CA LYS A 53 -2.56 -3.75 14.80
C LYS A 53 -2.79 -2.99 13.50
N GLY A 54 -2.49 -3.60 12.34
CA GLY A 54 -2.49 -3.00 11.02
C GLY A 54 -1.15 -3.22 10.32
N ASN A 55 -1.14 -3.27 8.99
CA ASN A 55 0.09 -3.58 8.25
C ASN A 55 1.17 -2.49 8.41
N ASN A 56 0.78 -1.24 8.64
CA ASN A 56 1.71 -0.15 8.92
C ASN A 56 2.40 -0.25 10.30
N PHE A 57 1.87 -1.06 11.22
CA PHE A 57 2.49 -1.29 12.54
C PHE A 57 3.80 -2.07 12.43
N ILE A 58 3.99 -2.86 11.39
CA ILE A 58 5.27 -3.55 11.15
C ILE A 58 6.40 -2.53 11.01
N SER A 59 6.20 -1.49 10.20
CA SER A 59 7.17 -0.40 10.07
C SER A 59 7.32 0.38 11.38
N LYS A 60 6.23 0.67 12.08
CA LYS A 60 6.26 1.36 13.37
C LYS A 60 7.05 0.60 14.43
N PHE A 61 6.94 -0.73 14.44
CA PHE A 61 7.70 -1.58 15.36
C PHE A 61 9.21 -1.40 15.21
N TYR A 62 9.73 -1.46 13.99
CA TYR A 62 11.17 -1.31 13.73
C TYR A 62 11.68 0.12 13.87
N THR A 63 10.80 1.09 13.72
CA THR A 63 11.18 2.51 13.78
C THR A 63 10.94 3.14 15.16
N LYS A 64 10.66 2.38 16.21
CA LYS A 64 10.36 2.92 17.56
C LYS A 64 11.43 3.87 18.09
N LYS A 65 12.71 3.53 17.88
CA LYS A 65 13.88 4.31 18.36
C LYS A 65 14.42 5.29 17.32
N ILE A 66 13.79 5.42 16.15
CA ILE A 66 14.24 6.33 15.09
C ILE A 66 13.46 7.64 15.21
N LYS A 67 14.16 8.77 15.15
CA LYS A 67 13.52 10.09 15.06
C LYS A 67 12.68 10.15 13.78
N LYS A 68 11.46 10.63 13.88
CA LYS A 68 10.49 10.70 12.78
C LYS A 68 10.03 12.13 12.60
N SER A 69 9.90 12.55 11.35
CA SER A 69 9.24 13.78 10.96
C SER A 69 8.05 13.40 10.08
N PHE A 70 6.86 13.77 10.51
CA PHE A 70 5.61 13.55 9.78
C PHE A 70 5.16 14.84 9.12
N GLN A 71 4.32 14.75 8.09
CA GLN A 71 3.85 15.91 7.31
C GLN A 71 4.99 16.75 6.73
N SER A 72 6.13 16.07 6.44
CA SER A 72 7.35 16.68 5.96
C SER A 72 7.70 16.08 4.62
N SER A 73 7.35 16.74 3.52
CA SER A 73 7.70 16.31 2.17
C SER A 73 9.07 16.85 1.79
N VAL A 74 9.90 15.98 1.19
CA VAL A 74 11.19 16.39 0.62
C VAL A 74 10.95 17.06 -0.74
N LYS A 75 11.31 18.34 -0.84
CA LYS A 75 11.23 19.12 -2.07
C LYS A 75 12.44 18.88 -2.98
N SER A 76 13.64 18.92 -2.40
CA SER A 76 14.90 18.72 -3.13
C SER A 76 16.01 18.28 -2.19
N ILE A 77 17.07 17.71 -2.78
CA ILE A 77 18.31 17.37 -2.07
C ILE A 77 19.50 18.00 -2.79
N PHE A 78 20.51 18.38 -2.02
CA PHE A 78 21.78 18.90 -2.51
C PHE A 78 22.94 18.24 -1.76
N ASN A 79 24.01 17.86 -2.47
CA ASN A 79 25.21 17.29 -1.90
C ASN A 79 26.36 18.30 -2.02
N ASN A 80 26.92 18.70 -0.89
CA ASN A 80 28.04 19.63 -0.83
C ASN A 80 29.39 18.95 -0.62
N LYS A 81 29.50 17.63 -0.94
CA LYS A 81 30.64 16.71 -0.74
C LYS A 81 30.80 16.18 0.69
N TYR A 82 30.48 16.93 1.73
CA TYR A 82 30.60 16.52 3.13
C TYR A 82 29.31 15.92 3.68
N PHE A 83 28.17 16.52 3.33
CA PHE A 83 26.84 16.11 3.77
C PHE A 83 25.79 16.43 2.70
N TRP A 84 24.61 15.90 2.92
CA TRP A 84 23.40 16.19 2.16
C TRP A 84 22.61 17.27 2.86
N GLU A 85 22.16 18.26 2.10
CA GLU A 85 21.13 19.21 2.50
C GLU A 85 19.80 18.77 1.89
N ILE A 86 18.80 18.61 2.74
CA ILE A 86 17.47 18.15 2.36
C ILE A 86 16.50 19.30 2.62
N LYS A 87 15.98 19.88 1.55
CA LYS A 87 14.96 20.94 1.64
C LYS A 87 13.58 20.33 1.72
N LEU A 88 12.80 20.71 2.72
CA LEU A 88 11.41 20.32 2.89
C LEU A 88 10.46 21.32 2.22
N ASP A 89 9.21 20.91 1.98
CA ASP A 89 8.17 21.75 1.37
C ASP A 89 7.79 22.95 2.26
N ASN A 90 7.92 22.80 3.59
CA ASN A 90 7.70 23.88 4.56
C ASN A 90 8.85 24.90 4.65
N GLY A 91 9.91 24.73 3.84
CA GLY A 91 11.07 25.60 3.81
C GLY A 91 12.21 25.22 4.75
N GLU A 92 12.00 24.28 5.66
CA GLU A 92 13.06 23.76 6.56
C GLU A 92 14.14 22.99 5.82
N TYR A 93 15.34 22.95 6.42
CA TYR A 93 16.48 22.17 5.92
C TYR A 93 16.92 21.16 6.97
N ILE A 94 17.24 19.96 6.47
CA ILE A 94 17.82 18.89 7.28
C ILE A 94 19.18 18.52 6.68
N GLN A 95 20.19 18.34 7.53
CA GLN A 95 21.49 17.83 7.13
C GLN A 95 21.63 16.35 7.45
N ALA A 96 22.22 15.58 6.52
CA ALA A 96 22.44 14.16 6.70
C ALA A 96 23.75 13.71 6.04
N LYS A 97 24.44 12.76 6.67
CA LYS A 97 25.64 12.13 6.10
C LYS A 97 25.32 11.19 4.96
N SER A 98 24.13 10.58 4.99
CA SER A 98 23.68 9.60 4.01
C SER A 98 22.18 9.73 3.80
N ILE A 99 21.67 9.36 2.62
CA ILE A 99 20.25 9.34 2.29
C ILE A 99 19.90 7.96 1.74
N ILE A 100 18.76 7.42 2.19
CA ILE A 100 18.11 6.27 1.55
C ILE A 100 16.69 6.70 1.17
N LEU A 101 16.40 6.69 -0.13
CA LEU A 101 15.07 6.98 -0.66
C LEU A 101 14.28 5.68 -0.77
N THR A 102 13.17 5.59 -0.04
CA THR A 102 12.26 4.43 -0.02
C THR A 102 10.92 4.74 -0.67
N CYS A 103 10.77 5.93 -1.22
CA CYS A 103 9.59 6.30 -1.99
C CYS A 103 9.62 5.63 -3.38
N PRO A 104 8.46 5.48 -4.05
CA PRO A 104 8.37 4.89 -5.39
C PRO A 104 9.39 5.47 -6.37
N PHE A 105 9.97 4.63 -7.22
CA PHE A 105 11.09 5.02 -8.11
C PHE A 105 10.85 6.31 -8.91
N PRO A 106 9.67 6.59 -9.49
CA PRO A 106 9.44 7.87 -10.17
C PRO A 106 9.64 9.09 -9.26
N GLN A 107 9.27 8.98 -7.98
CA GLN A 107 9.48 10.04 -6.99
C GLN A 107 10.95 10.13 -6.58
N SER A 108 11.61 9.00 -6.31
CA SER A 108 13.04 8.94 -6.04
C SER A 108 13.86 9.54 -7.17
N LYS A 109 13.51 9.23 -8.42
CA LYS A 109 14.15 9.81 -9.62
C LYS A 109 13.93 11.32 -9.73
N LYS A 110 12.75 11.82 -9.39
CA LYS A 110 12.47 13.26 -9.36
C LYS A 110 13.35 13.98 -8.33
N ILE A 111 13.54 13.38 -7.15
CA ILE A 111 14.31 13.98 -6.06
C ILE A 111 15.83 13.89 -6.31
N ALA A 112 16.33 12.72 -6.73
CA ALA A 112 17.75 12.40 -6.77
C ALA A 112 18.32 12.16 -8.17
N GLY A 113 17.55 12.35 -9.24
CA GLY A 113 17.91 11.91 -10.61
C GLY A 113 19.29 12.40 -11.08
N LYS A 114 19.69 13.62 -10.75
CA LYS A 114 21.01 14.19 -11.10
C LYS A 114 22.19 13.52 -10.39
N TYR A 115 21.93 12.79 -9.31
CA TYR A 115 22.94 12.07 -8.53
C TYR A 115 22.96 10.57 -8.82
N LEU A 116 22.00 10.07 -9.60
CA LEU A 116 21.95 8.66 -9.97
C LEU A 116 22.89 8.37 -11.14
N GLU A 117 23.56 7.24 -11.06
CA GLU A 117 24.33 6.72 -12.20
C GLU A 117 23.43 6.56 -13.42
N LYS A 118 23.97 6.78 -14.62
CA LYS A 118 23.24 6.75 -15.89
C LYS A 118 22.44 5.44 -16.08
N LYS A 119 23.02 4.30 -15.67
CA LYS A 119 22.34 2.99 -15.71
C LYS A 119 21.09 2.93 -14.81
N ILE A 120 21.13 3.57 -13.64
CA ILE A 120 20.01 3.62 -12.68
C ILE A 120 18.95 4.61 -13.16
N SER A 121 19.36 5.81 -13.57
CA SER A 121 18.43 6.85 -14.04
C SER A 121 17.65 6.44 -15.30
N LYS A 122 18.18 5.50 -16.11
CA LYS A 122 17.56 4.95 -17.31
C LYS A 122 16.60 3.78 -17.05
N LEU A 123 16.54 3.27 -15.83
CA LEU A 123 15.61 2.18 -15.51
C LEU A 123 14.17 2.59 -15.81
N LYS A 124 13.46 1.71 -16.52
CA LYS A 124 12.03 1.82 -16.78
C LYS A 124 11.28 0.98 -15.76
N ILE A 125 10.90 1.59 -14.65
CA ILE A 125 10.11 0.96 -13.59
C ILE A 125 8.68 1.50 -13.70
N ASN A 126 7.78 0.68 -14.18
CA ASN A 126 6.39 1.04 -14.37
C ASN A 126 5.61 0.83 -13.07
N MET A 127 5.29 1.93 -12.40
CA MET A 127 4.45 1.92 -11.21
C MET A 127 3.00 2.15 -11.60
N GLU A 128 2.15 1.21 -11.24
CA GLU A 128 0.74 1.21 -11.59
C GLU A 128 -0.11 1.86 -10.49
N PRO A 129 -1.16 2.62 -10.84
CA PRO A 129 -2.05 3.24 -9.87
C PRO A 129 -3.09 2.25 -9.34
N ASN A 130 -3.68 2.61 -8.19
CA ASN A 130 -4.86 1.97 -7.64
C ASN A 130 -5.75 3.01 -6.95
N ILE A 131 -7.05 2.82 -6.98
CA ILE A 131 -8.00 3.59 -6.19
C ILE A 131 -8.63 2.64 -5.18
N THR A 132 -8.50 2.99 -3.91
CA THR A 132 -8.98 2.19 -2.78
C THR A 132 -10.13 2.89 -2.08
N THR A 133 -11.25 2.21 -1.86
CA THR A 133 -12.39 2.74 -1.10
C THR A 133 -12.61 1.90 0.15
N MET A 134 -12.65 2.55 1.30
CA MET A 134 -12.98 1.95 2.60
C MET A 134 -14.46 2.17 2.90
N LEU A 135 -15.15 1.13 3.36
CA LEU A 135 -16.58 1.15 3.68
C LEU A 135 -16.84 0.54 5.05
N ALA A 136 -17.82 1.10 5.77
CA ALA A 136 -18.42 0.43 6.91
C ALA A 136 -19.94 0.38 6.74
N PHE A 137 -20.52 -0.78 7.01
CA PHE A 137 -21.96 -1.03 6.97
C PHE A 137 -22.49 -1.30 8.38
N LYS A 138 -23.56 -0.62 8.76
CA LYS A 138 -24.18 -0.75 10.08
C LYS A 138 -24.89 -2.11 10.20
N ASN A 139 -24.60 -2.83 11.28
CA ASN A 139 -25.31 -4.07 11.67
C ASN A 139 -25.51 -5.08 10.52
N GLN A 140 -24.54 -5.19 9.62
CA GLN A 140 -24.54 -6.25 8.61
C GLN A 140 -23.90 -7.50 9.22
N LYS A 141 -24.52 -8.67 9.00
CA LYS A 141 -23.98 -9.96 9.45
C LYS A 141 -22.55 -10.15 8.91
N ASN A 142 -21.67 -10.62 9.78
CA ASN A 142 -20.35 -11.04 9.35
C ASN A 142 -20.49 -12.17 8.33
N VAL A 143 -20.07 -11.90 7.11
CA VAL A 143 -19.95 -12.93 6.08
C VAL A 143 -18.70 -13.77 6.37
N SER A 144 -18.75 -15.05 6.13
CA SER A 144 -17.63 -15.98 6.31
C SER A 144 -16.47 -15.78 5.30
N VAL A 145 -16.50 -14.67 4.57
CA VAL A 145 -15.52 -14.33 3.52
C VAL A 145 -14.48 -13.36 4.05
N SER A 146 -13.21 -13.68 3.78
CA SER A 146 -12.07 -12.84 4.17
C SER A 146 -11.65 -11.88 3.05
N SER A 147 -11.63 -12.35 1.82
CA SER A 147 -11.42 -11.50 0.65
C SER A 147 -12.12 -12.06 -0.58
N LEU A 148 -12.47 -11.17 -1.50
CA LEU A 148 -13.05 -11.48 -2.79
C LEU A 148 -12.15 -10.93 -3.89
N LYS A 149 -11.87 -11.74 -4.89
CA LYS A 149 -11.28 -11.31 -6.15
C LYS A 149 -12.38 -11.29 -7.20
N PHE A 150 -12.51 -10.19 -7.93
CA PHE A 150 -13.53 -10.01 -8.95
C PHE A 150 -12.91 -10.08 -10.35
N ASN A 151 -13.65 -10.63 -11.29
CA ASN A 151 -13.37 -10.51 -12.72
C ASN A 151 -14.20 -9.35 -13.28
N ASP A 152 -13.78 -8.11 -12.98
CA ASP A 152 -14.50 -6.90 -13.36
C ASP A 152 -13.48 -5.80 -13.73
N ASP A 153 -13.84 -4.97 -14.71
CA ASP A 153 -12.97 -3.92 -15.24
C ASP A 153 -12.74 -2.76 -14.27
N ILE A 154 -13.54 -2.65 -13.23
CA ILE A 154 -13.52 -1.53 -12.28
C ILE A 154 -13.08 -2.00 -10.89
N LEU A 155 -13.77 -2.98 -10.31
CA LEU A 155 -13.51 -3.53 -8.98
C LEU A 155 -12.84 -4.90 -9.12
N THR A 156 -11.59 -5.02 -8.69
CA THR A 156 -10.85 -6.29 -8.83
C THR A 156 -10.68 -7.03 -7.52
N TRP A 157 -10.79 -6.34 -6.38
CA TRP A 157 -10.56 -6.99 -5.11
C TRP A 157 -11.25 -6.29 -3.94
N ALA A 158 -11.69 -7.08 -2.96
CA ALA A 158 -12.23 -6.57 -1.71
C ALA A 158 -11.74 -7.41 -0.52
N ALA A 159 -11.41 -6.73 0.58
CA ALA A 159 -11.06 -7.35 1.86
C ALA A 159 -12.11 -7.05 2.92
N HIS A 160 -12.53 -8.08 3.64
CA HIS A 160 -13.34 -7.95 4.84
C HIS A 160 -12.43 -7.72 6.04
N GLU A 161 -12.34 -6.49 6.52
CA GLU A 161 -11.42 -6.10 7.58
C GLU A 161 -11.67 -6.82 8.91
N ASN A 162 -12.94 -7.15 9.21
CA ASN A 162 -13.31 -7.91 10.41
C ASN A 162 -12.66 -9.30 10.44
N SER A 163 -12.50 -9.95 9.28
CA SER A 163 -11.89 -11.28 9.19
C SER A 163 -10.40 -11.29 9.58
N LYS A 164 -9.78 -10.13 9.66
CA LYS A 164 -8.40 -9.98 10.17
C LYS A 164 -8.33 -10.12 11.69
N ASN A 165 -9.48 -10.17 12.39
CA ASN A 165 -9.58 -10.36 13.85
C ASN A 165 -8.64 -9.45 14.64
N ARG A 166 -8.68 -8.14 14.35
CA ARG A 166 -7.88 -7.09 15.01
C ARG A 166 -8.68 -6.27 16.00
N PHE A 167 -9.98 -6.29 15.89
CA PHE A 167 -10.92 -5.54 16.70
C PHE A 167 -12.29 -6.20 16.66
N ASN A 168 -13.11 -5.94 17.66
CA ASN A 168 -14.51 -6.35 17.68
C ASN A 168 -15.37 -5.22 17.12
N SER A 169 -16.27 -5.54 16.19
CA SER A 169 -17.21 -4.58 15.61
C SER A 169 -18.47 -5.31 15.15
N SER A 170 -19.63 -4.75 15.48
CA SER A 170 -20.92 -5.15 14.93
C SER A 170 -21.13 -4.67 13.49
N ASN A 171 -20.30 -3.72 13.05
CA ASN A 171 -20.32 -3.20 11.71
C ASN A 171 -19.43 -4.05 10.79
N SER A 172 -19.86 -4.25 9.56
CA SER A 172 -19.07 -4.93 8.54
C SER A 172 -18.18 -3.93 7.81
N LEU A 173 -16.87 -4.14 7.83
CA LEU A 173 -15.88 -3.22 7.28
C LEU A 173 -15.17 -3.84 6.08
N TRP A 174 -15.13 -3.08 4.98
CA TRP A 174 -14.58 -3.53 3.71
C TRP A 174 -13.58 -2.53 3.13
N THR A 175 -12.52 -3.05 2.54
CA THR A 175 -11.59 -2.29 1.72
C THR A 175 -11.69 -2.80 0.29
N LEU A 176 -12.06 -1.92 -0.64
CA LEU A 176 -12.24 -2.18 -2.06
C LEU A 176 -11.04 -1.67 -2.83
N GLN A 177 -10.58 -2.42 -3.83
CA GLN A 177 -9.47 -2.00 -4.71
C GLN A 177 -9.89 -2.08 -6.19
N SER A 178 -9.60 -1.01 -6.91
CA SER A 178 -9.91 -0.91 -8.34
C SER A 178 -8.99 -1.76 -9.21
N SER A 179 -9.40 -1.94 -10.46
CA SER A 179 -8.47 -2.37 -11.51
C SER A 179 -7.44 -1.27 -11.82
N VAL A 180 -6.34 -1.69 -12.42
CA VAL A 180 -5.27 -0.77 -12.88
C VAL A 180 -5.76 0.12 -13.99
N GLU A 181 -6.39 -0.47 -15.00
CA GLU A 181 -6.83 0.25 -16.20
C GLU A 181 -7.88 1.31 -15.87
N TRP A 182 -8.80 0.99 -14.97
CA TRP A 182 -9.76 1.98 -14.51
C TRP A 182 -9.10 3.06 -13.63
N ALA A 183 -8.14 2.68 -12.77
CA ALA A 183 -7.38 3.63 -11.96
C ALA A 183 -6.57 4.60 -12.83
N LYS A 184 -5.92 4.15 -13.91
CA LYS A 184 -5.18 5.01 -14.85
C LYS A 184 -6.05 6.16 -15.36
N LYS A 185 -7.29 5.85 -15.71
CA LYS A 185 -8.25 6.83 -16.22
C LYS A 185 -8.77 7.80 -15.16
N ASN A 186 -8.78 7.41 -13.88
CA ASN A 186 -9.48 8.13 -12.83
C ASN A 186 -8.57 8.74 -11.74
N ILE A 187 -7.30 8.33 -11.63
CA ILE A 187 -6.41 8.69 -10.52
C ILE A 187 -6.18 10.20 -10.34
N ASN A 188 -6.16 10.96 -11.41
CA ASN A 188 -5.91 12.40 -11.34
C ASN A 188 -7.14 13.21 -10.88
N HIS A 189 -8.32 12.62 -10.91
CA HIS A 189 -9.59 13.29 -10.58
C HIS A 189 -10.53 12.45 -9.69
N TYR A 190 -10.00 11.41 -9.04
CA TYR A 190 -10.81 10.47 -8.24
C TYR A 190 -11.60 11.14 -7.10
N LYS A 191 -11.15 12.31 -6.63
CA LYS A 191 -11.85 13.11 -5.61
C LYS A 191 -12.97 13.98 -6.18
N LYS A 192 -12.99 14.20 -7.51
CA LYS A 192 -13.97 15.09 -8.12
C LYS A 192 -15.37 14.47 -8.09
N ASN A 193 -16.31 15.16 -7.49
CA ASN A 193 -17.74 14.79 -7.41
C ASN A 193 -18.00 13.37 -6.84
N ASN A 194 -17.05 12.80 -6.07
CA ASN A 194 -17.15 11.44 -5.50
C ASN A 194 -17.49 10.35 -6.54
N LYS A 195 -17.30 10.62 -7.84
CA LYS A 195 -17.68 9.70 -8.92
C LYS A 195 -16.95 8.36 -8.80
N ALA A 196 -15.65 8.40 -8.59
CA ALA A 196 -14.83 7.20 -8.46
C ALA A 196 -15.25 6.36 -7.22
N GLU A 197 -15.51 7.02 -6.10
CA GLU A 197 -16.00 6.38 -4.87
C GLU A 197 -17.35 5.69 -5.13
N ASN A 198 -18.31 6.43 -5.66
CA ASN A 198 -19.66 5.91 -5.91
C ASN A 198 -19.64 4.74 -6.91
N THR A 199 -18.76 4.79 -7.92
CA THR A 199 -18.63 3.70 -8.91
C THR A 199 -18.12 2.42 -8.25
N LEU A 200 -17.04 2.46 -7.45
CA LEU A 200 -16.53 1.30 -6.73
C LEU A 200 -17.56 0.74 -5.74
N ILE A 201 -18.27 1.63 -5.03
CA ILE A 201 -19.34 1.24 -4.10
C ILE A 201 -20.46 0.52 -4.86
N SER A 202 -20.95 1.09 -5.95
CA SER A 202 -22.06 0.48 -6.74
C SER A 202 -21.67 -0.91 -7.24
N LYS A 203 -20.46 -1.08 -7.77
CA LYS A 203 -19.95 -2.40 -8.18
C LYS A 203 -19.95 -3.40 -7.03
N PHE A 204 -19.41 -3.01 -5.86
CA PHE A 204 -19.40 -3.86 -4.68
C PHE A 204 -20.79 -4.26 -4.21
N LEU A 205 -21.73 -3.32 -4.17
CA LEU A 205 -23.12 -3.58 -3.77
C LEU A 205 -23.81 -4.57 -4.71
N ASN A 206 -23.61 -4.42 -6.03
CA ASN A 206 -24.17 -5.31 -7.04
C ASN A 206 -23.65 -6.75 -6.89
N PHE A 207 -22.35 -6.93 -6.57
CA PHE A 207 -21.78 -8.25 -6.39
C PHE A 207 -22.13 -8.91 -5.06
N THR A 208 -22.35 -8.13 -4.01
CA THR A 208 -22.49 -8.67 -2.65
C THR A 208 -23.89 -8.62 -2.07
N GLY A 209 -24.79 -7.84 -2.68
CA GLY A 209 -26.13 -7.60 -2.16
C GLY A 209 -26.21 -6.73 -0.90
N TYR A 210 -25.09 -6.11 -0.48
CA TYR A 210 -25.10 -5.14 0.62
C TYR A 210 -26.00 -3.94 0.28
N LYS A 211 -26.71 -3.41 1.28
CA LYS A 211 -27.65 -2.31 1.06
C LYS A 211 -26.97 -0.95 1.23
N LYS A 212 -27.15 -0.06 0.25
CA LYS A 212 -26.57 1.29 0.23
C LYS A 212 -26.94 2.13 1.45
N ASN A 213 -28.20 2.04 1.93
CA ASN A 213 -28.70 2.77 3.10
C ASN A 213 -28.08 2.29 4.44
N LYS A 214 -27.28 1.23 4.44
CA LYS A 214 -26.55 0.74 5.61
C LYS A 214 -25.12 1.27 5.67
N ILE A 215 -24.65 2.02 4.68
CA ILE A 215 -23.33 2.62 4.69
C ILE A 215 -23.30 3.75 5.72
N ILE A 216 -22.43 3.60 6.73
CA ILE A 216 -22.19 4.59 7.80
C ILE A 216 -20.85 5.30 7.69
N PHE A 217 -19.95 4.76 6.88
CA PHE A 217 -18.64 5.35 6.61
C PHE A 217 -18.18 4.98 5.20
N LYS A 218 -17.60 5.96 4.52
CA LYS A 218 -16.89 5.77 3.26
C LYS A 218 -15.75 6.76 3.13
N LYS A 219 -14.63 6.29 2.59
CA LYS A 219 -13.47 7.14 2.29
C LYS A 219 -12.65 6.53 1.17
N THR A 220 -12.29 7.35 0.20
CA THR A 220 -11.51 6.90 -0.97
C THR A 220 -10.13 7.53 -0.98
N HIS A 221 -9.13 6.72 -1.33
CA HIS A 221 -7.73 7.13 -1.49
C HIS A 221 -7.19 6.67 -2.84
N GLY A 222 -6.49 7.54 -3.54
CA GLY A 222 -5.82 7.24 -4.80
C GLY A 222 -4.32 7.04 -4.60
N TRP A 223 -3.82 5.89 -4.99
CA TRP A 223 -2.41 5.53 -4.99
C TRP A 223 -1.86 5.68 -6.41
N LYS A 224 -1.15 6.76 -6.70
CA LYS A 224 -0.56 6.99 -8.03
C LYS A 224 0.53 5.98 -8.38
N TYR A 225 1.23 5.49 -7.40
CA TYR A 225 2.33 4.53 -7.53
C TYR A 225 2.11 3.38 -6.56
N SER A 226 1.12 2.54 -6.86
CA SER A 226 0.66 1.49 -5.94
C SER A 226 1.58 0.28 -5.95
N TYR A 227 1.95 -0.20 -7.11
CA TYR A 227 2.81 -1.37 -7.24
C TYR A 227 3.57 -1.37 -8.57
N ASN A 228 4.63 -2.15 -8.60
CA ASN A 228 5.46 -2.34 -9.78
C ASN A 228 5.03 -3.63 -10.49
N LEU A 229 4.45 -3.50 -11.69
CA LEU A 229 3.90 -4.63 -12.44
C LEU A 229 5.00 -5.60 -12.88
N ASN A 230 6.13 -5.09 -13.34
CA ASN A 230 7.19 -5.88 -13.96
C ASN A 230 8.32 -6.25 -13.01
N GLY A 231 8.21 -5.88 -11.72
CA GLY A 231 9.31 -6.00 -10.78
C GLY A 231 10.44 -5.01 -11.04
N SER A 232 11.49 -5.10 -10.27
CA SER A 232 12.71 -4.30 -10.47
C SER A 232 13.87 -5.24 -10.79
N PRO A 233 14.73 -4.91 -11.79
CA PRO A 233 15.94 -5.69 -12.06
C PRO A 233 16.95 -5.59 -10.91
N LEU A 234 16.77 -4.61 -10.01
CA LEU A 234 17.64 -4.39 -8.86
C LEU A 234 16.82 -4.51 -7.57
N LYS A 235 17.34 -5.26 -6.59
CA LYS A 235 16.78 -5.33 -5.23
C LYS A 235 16.96 -4.00 -4.49
N SER A 236 18.13 -3.39 -4.62
CA SER A 236 18.48 -2.11 -4.03
C SER A 236 19.66 -1.49 -4.79
N TYR A 237 19.88 -0.20 -4.60
CA TYR A 237 21.02 0.54 -5.13
C TYR A 237 21.70 1.31 -4.01
N TRP A 238 23.04 1.31 -4.01
CA TRP A 238 23.85 2.09 -3.10
C TRP A 238 25.04 2.72 -3.82
N ASN A 239 25.10 4.04 -3.86
CA ASN A 239 26.27 4.77 -4.31
C ASN A 239 27.17 5.10 -3.11
N LYS A 240 28.29 4.39 -2.98
CA LYS A 240 29.23 4.52 -1.85
C LYS A 240 29.85 5.92 -1.77
N LYS A 241 30.23 6.52 -2.93
CA LYS A 241 30.86 7.84 -2.99
C LYS A 241 29.91 8.94 -2.51
N LEU A 242 28.68 8.90 -2.94
CA LEU A 242 27.67 9.88 -2.57
C LEU A 242 26.93 9.53 -1.28
N ARG A 243 27.05 8.29 -0.80
CA ARG A 243 26.25 7.77 0.34
C ARG A 243 24.74 7.95 0.11
N LEU A 244 24.31 7.59 -1.10
CA LEU A 244 22.93 7.67 -1.56
C LEU A 244 22.41 6.29 -1.92
N GLY A 245 21.29 5.89 -1.32
CA GLY A 245 20.61 4.61 -1.56
C GLY A 245 19.20 4.78 -2.11
N LEU A 246 18.76 3.73 -2.84
CA LEU A 246 17.36 3.52 -3.26
C LEU A 246 16.94 2.09 -2.88
N CYS A 247 15.69 1.89 -2.46
CA CYS A 247 15.09 0.57 -2.23
C CYS A 247 13.56 0.60 -2.44
#